data_c69df4bae0175e9454474e0b021e2013
#
_entry.id   c69df4bae0175e9454474e0b021e2013
#
_cell.length_a   1.000
_cell.length_b   1.000
_cell.length_c   1.000
_cell.angle_alpha   90.00
_cell.angle_beta   90.00
_cell.angle_gamma   90.00
#
_symmetry.space_group_name_H-M   'P 1'
#
loop_
_entity.id
_entity.type
_entity.pdbx_description
1 polymer ?
#
loop_
_entity_poly.entity_id
_entity_poly.type
_entity_poly.pdbx_seq_one_letter_code
_entity_poly.pdbx_strand_id
1 'polypeptide(L)'
;MKTGWYNDNNVFLVVKPLHNGNRQSLIVGAQQLATNKWNIFMGVFPSNATYNSVMHSSVWMAPTSTNKKPTAKNLFLALEALDEIEQEIYNRANGEAAIIYIDGIDERSLRVYTKVLTKKRGYRESLIKSEYVSNMQKLYKMI
;
A
#
# COMPACT_ATOMS: atom_id res chain seq x y z
N MET A 1 0.14 8.03 -15.14
CA MET A 1 0.46 6.62 -14.81
C MET A 1 -0.83 5.83 -14.69
N LYS A 2 -0.82 4.59 -15.07
CA LYS A 2 -2.02 3.73 -15.05
C LYS A 2 -1.83 2.57 -14.07
N THR A 3 -2.95 2.06 -13.56
CA THR A 3 -2.97 0.81 -12.82
C THR A 3 -2.37 -0.31 -13.67
N GLY A 4 -1.50 -1.11 -13.09
CA GLY A 4 -0.89 -2.25 -13.77
C GLY A 4 0.40 -2.74 -13.13
N TRP A 5 1.03 -3.65 -13.82
CA TRP A 5 2.32 -4.22 -13.44
C TRP A 5 3.47 -3.39 -13.99
N TYR A 6 4.52 -3.22 -13.18
CA TYR A 6 5.72 -2.45 -13.49
C TYR A 6 6.96 -3.23 -13.07
N ASN A 7 8.12 -2.81 -13.59
CA ASN A 7 9.43 -3.36 -13.23
C ASN A 7 9.47 -4.89 -13.35
N ASP A 8 9.22 -5.39 -14.57
CA ASP A 8 9.20 -6.82 -14.89
C ASP A 8 8.26 -7.61 -13.97
N ASN A 9 7.10 -7.02 -13.69
CA ASN A 9 6.05 -7.60 -12.86
C ASN A 9 6.44 -7.82 -11.39
N ASN A 10 7.38 -7.03 -10.88
CA ASN A 10 7.76 -7.03 -9.47
C ASN A 10 6.94 -6.03 -8.64
N VAL A 11 6.27 -5.09 -9.30
CA VAL A 11 5.48 -4.05 -8.64
C VAL A 11 4.12 -3.96 -9.32
N PHE A 12 3.07 -4.03 -8.54
CA PHE A 12 1.71 -3.76 -8.99
C PHE A 12 1.23 -2.46 -8.38
N LEU A 13 0.78 -1.52 -9.21
CA LEU A 13 0.27 -0.23 -8.75
C LEU A 13 -1.20 -0.09 -9.09
N VAL A 14 -1.98 0.38 -8.13
CA VAL A 14 -3.36 0.79 -8.32
C VAL A 14 -3.42 2.31 -8.18
N VAL A 15 -3.89 2.97 -9.24
CA VAL A 15 -3.94 4.44 -9.32
C VAL A 15 -5.40 4.87 -9.22
N LYS A 16 -5.74 5.63 -8.20
CA LYS A 16 -7.09 6.16 -7.97
C LYS A 16 -7.06 7.70 -8.02
N PRO A 17 -7.57 8.32 -9.09
CA PRO A 17 -7.62 9.78 -9.16
C PRO A 17 -8.45 10.37 -8.02
N LEU A 18 -7.96 11.46 -7.44
CA LEU A 18 -8.65 12.18 -6.38
C LEU A 18 -9.40 13.39 -6.97
N HIS A 19 -10.66 13.53 -6.59
CA HIS A 19 -11.50 14.64 -7.05
C HIS A 19 -11.44 15.81 -6.07
N ASN A 20 -10.24 16.35 -5.87
CA ASN A 20 -9.99 17.42 -4.89
C ASN A 20 -9.54 18.75 -5.52
N GLY A 21 -9.59 18.87 -6.83
CA GLY A 21 -9.14 20.07 -7.54
C GLY A 21 -7.63 20.25 -7.64
N ASN A 22 -6.84 19.40 -6.98
CA ASN A 22 -5.37 19.53 -6.94
C ASN A 22 -4.66 18.60 -7.94
N ARG A 23 -5.40 17.94 -8.82
CA ARG A 23 -4.86 16.97 -9.79
C ARG A 23 -3.90 15.98 -9.13
N GLN A 24 -4.43 15.26 -8.17
CA GLN A 24 -3.69 14.25 -7.42
C GLN A 24 -4.31 12.88 -7.59
N SER A 25 -3.50 11.85 -7.34
CA SER A 25 -3.94 10.47 -7.32
C SER A 25 -3.46 9.79 -6.06
N LEU A 26 -4.31 8.93 -5.49
CA LEU A 26 -3.88 7.97 -4.50
C LEU A 26 -3.26 6.78 -5.24
N ILE A 27 -2.06 6.41 -4.87
CA ILE A 27 -1.38 5.24 -5.43
C ILE A 27 -1.13 4.25 -4.30
N VAL A 28 -1.66 3.05 -4.47
CA VAL A 28 -1.39 1.92 -3.58
C VAL A 28 -0.63 0.89 -4.40
N GLY A 29 0.48 0.42 -3.88
CA GLY A 29 1.33 -0.51 -4.60
C GLY A 29 1.71 -1.71 -3.77
N ALA A 30 2.05 -2.79 -4.46
CA ALA A 30 2.63 -3.97 -3.88
C ALA A 30 3.97 -4.23 -4.55
N GLN A 31 5.02 -4.35 -3.75
CA GLN A 31 6.34 -4.71 -4.23
C GLN A 31 6.71 -6.10 -3.74
N GLN A 32 7.16 -6.92 -4.66
CA GLN A 32 7.63 -8.26 -4.32
C GLN A 32 8.96 -8.19 -3.59
N LEU A 33 9.02 -8.77 -2.40
CA LEU A 33 10.23 -8.85 -1.58
C LEU A 33 10.98 -10.17 -1.84
N ALA A 34 10.23 -11.22 -2.05
CA ALA A 34 10.71 -12.56 -2.32
C ALA A 34 9.57 -13.35 -2.95
N THR A 35 9.81 -14.60 -3.34
CA THR A 35 8.74 -15.46 -3.86
C THR A 35 7.57 -15.50 -2.88
N ASN A 36 6.40 -15.09 -3.35
CA ASN A 36 5.16 -15.05 -2.59
C ASN A 36 5.20 -14.18 -1.32
N LYS A 37 6.09 -13.18 -1.27
CA LYS A 37 6.13 -12.17 -0.21
C LYS A 37 6.06 -10.78 -0.81
N TRP A 38 5.13 -9.98 -0.32
CA TRP A 38 4.83 -8.67 -0.87
C TRP A 38 4.76 -7.63 0.23
N ASN A 39 5.20 -6.42 -0.10
CA ASN A 39 5.09 -5.27 0.79
C ASN A 39 4.17 -4.24 0.15
N ILE A 40 3.22 -3.73 0.92
CA ILE A 40 2.27 -2.71 0.46
C ILE A 40 2.80 -1.34 0.83
N PHE A 41 2.68 -0.41 -0.11
CA PHE A 41 2.94 1.00 0.13
C PHE A 41 1.81 1.83 -0.45
N MET A 42 1.70 3.05 0.04
CA MET A 42 0.61 3.94 -0.35
C MET A 42 1.06 5.39 -0.25
N GLY A 43 0.52 6.22 -1.12
CA GLY A 43 0.77 7.64 -1.03
C GLY A 43 -0.12 8.44 -1.98
N VAL A 44 -0.12 9.76 -1.78
CA VAL A 44 -0.82 10.71 -2.65
C VAL A 44 0.23 11.42 -3.50
N PHE A 45 0.07 11.35 -4.80
CA PHE A 45 1.04 11.88 -5.76
C PHE A 45 0.36 12.83 -6.74
N PRO A 46 1.12 13.74 -7.37
CA PRO A 46 0.59 14.48 -8.51
C PRO A 46 0.09 13.52 -9.60
N SER A 47 -0.99 13.87 -10.28
CA SER A 47 -1.56 13.00 -11.32
C SER A 47 -0.61 12.76 -12.50
N ASN A 48 0.39 13.64 -12.68
CA ASN A 48 1.43 13.47 -13.70
C ASN A 48 2.66 12.72 -13.20
N ALA A 49 2.62 12.14 -12.01
CA ALA A 49 3.74 11.38 -11.47
C ALA A 49 4.10 10.21 -12.38
N THR A 50 5.40 9.96 -12.51
CA THR A 50 5.93 8.82 -13.25
C THR A 50 6.20 7.66 -12.29
N TYR A 51 6.33 6.46 -12.85
CA TYR A 51 6.74 5.29 -12.06
C TYR A 51 8.02 5.57 -11.27
N ASN A 52 9.03 6.14 -11.93
CA ASN A 52 10.29 6.44 -11.25
C ASN A 52 10.12 7.42 -10.11
N SER A 53 9.33 8.48 -10.28
CA SER A 53 9.10 9.46 -9.22
C SER A 53 8.36 8.85 -8.02
N VAL A 54 7.44 7.95 -8.25
CA VAL A 54 6.73 7.23 -7.20
C VAL A 54 7.69 6.31 -6.43
N MET A 55 8.49 5.54 -7.15
CA MET A 55 9.38 4.56 -6.53
C MET A 55 10.60 5.17 -5.85
N HIS A 56 11.03 6.36 -6.30
CA HIS A 56 12.12 7.11 -5.68
C HIS A 56 11.65 8.05 -4.57
N SER A 57 10.37 8.10 -4.31
CA SER A 57 9.88 8.81 -3.13
C SER A 57 10.53 8.14 -1.91
N SER A 58 11.33 8.92 -1.16
CA SER A 58 12.03 8.44 0.02
C SER A 58 11.06 8.03 1.14
N VAL A 59 9.79 8.22 0.91
CA VAL A 59 8.77 8.04 1.93
C VAL A 59 7.70 7.11 1.38
N TRP A 60 8.06 5.88 1.26
CA TRP A 60 7.12 4.79 0.99
C TRP A 60 6.17 4.69 2.17
N MET A 61 4.90 4.56 1.93
CA MET A 61 3.89 4.49 2.97
C MET A 61 3.62 5.83 3.65
N ALA A 62 4.33 6.87 3.24
CA ALA A 62 4.10 8.20 3.78
C ALA A 62 3.05 8.98 3.02
N PRO A 63 2.40 9.90 3.69
CA PRO A 63 1.76 10.98 2.97
C PRO A 63 2.87 11.72 2.24
N THR A 64 2.81 11.67 0.97
CA THR A 64 3.76 11.96 -0.05
C THR A 64 4.18 13.39 -0.20
N SER A 65 4.70 13.69 -1.37
CA SER A 65 5.13 14.99 -1.86
C SER A 65 4.22 16.17 -1.51
N THR A 66 2.98 15.90 -1.12
CA THR A 66 2.03 16.92 -0.67
C THR A 66 1.90 16.98 0.84
N ASN A 67 2.53 16.06 1.56
CA ASN A 67 2.45 15.91 3.01
C ASN A 67 1.01 15.91 3.57
N LYS A 68 0.05 15.58 2.74
CA LYS A 68 -1.34 15.49 3.19
C LYS A 68 -1.65 14.08 3.63
N LYS A 69 -2.13 13.97 4.86
CA LYS A 69 -2.57 12.68 5.40
C LYS A 69 -3.80 12.20 4.64
N PRO A 70 -3.91 10.89 4.38
CA PRO A 70 -5.14 10.35 3.79
C PRO A 70 -6.34 10.74 4.64
N THR A 71 -7.34 11.31 4.01
CA THR A 71 -8.65 11.57 4.65
C THR A 71 -9.42 10.26 4.78
N ALA A 72 -10.52 10.26 5.52
CA ALA A 72 -11.41 9.09 5.61
C ALA A 72 -11.87 8.63 4.22
N LYS A 73 -12.10 9.57 3.30
CA LYS A 73 -12.47 9.26 1.90
C LYS A 73 -11.35 8.52 1.18
N ASN A 74 -10.10 8.97 1.38
CA ASN A 74 -8.94 8.31 0.78
C ASN A 74 -8.74 6.89 1.35
N LEU A 75 -9.12 6.68 2.60
CA LEU A 75 -9.05 5.35 3.20
C LEU A 75 -9.97 4.36 2.49
N PHE A 76 -11.18 4.77 2.10
CA PHE A 76 -12.06 3.90 1.31
C PHE A 76 -11.44 3.54 -0.05
N LEU A 77 -10.86 4.52 -0.73
CA LEU A 77 -10.16 4.26 -1.99
C LEU A 77 -8.97 3.33 -1.78
N ALA A 78 -8.24 3.50 -0.69
CA ALA A 78 -7.12 2.63 -0.35
C ALA A 78 -7.58 1.19 -0.10
N LEU A 79 -8.71 0.99 0.57
CA LEU A 79 -9.28 -0.34 0.80
C LEU A 79 -9.70 -1.00 -0.51
N GLU A 80 -10.32 -0.27 -1.43
CA GLU A 80 -10.66 -0.76 -2.75
C GLU A 80 -9.40 -1.16 -3.53
N ALA A 81 -8.37 -0.31 -3.49
CA ALA A 81 -7.09 -0.59 -4.14
C ALA A 81 -6.43 -1.83 -3.56
N LEU A 82 -6.50 -1.99 -2.24
CA LEU A 82 -5.94 -3.16 -1.57
C LEU A 82 -6.67 -4.45 -2.01
N ASP A 83 -7.98 -4.39 -2.17
CA ASP A 83 -8.76 -5.54 -2.66
C ASP A 83 -8.30 -5.93 -4.09
N GLU A 84 -8.07 -4.96 -4.96
CA GLU A 84 -7.54 -5.20 -6.31
C GLU A 84 -6.13 -5.82 -6.25
N ILE A 85 -5.27 -5.31 -5.37
CA ILE A 85 -3.92 -5.82 -5.18
C ILE A 85 -3.95 -7.26 -4.68
N GLU A 86 -4.77 -7.56 -3.69
CA GLU A 86 -4.88 -8.92 -3.14
C GLU A 86 -5.33 -9.90 -4.21
N GLN A 87 -6.27 -9.50 -5.06
CA GLN A 87 -6.74 -10.34 -6.16
C GLN A 87 -5.62 -10.63 -7.17
N GLU A 88 -4.84 -9.61 -7.53
CA GLU A 88 -3.71 -9.77 -8.46
C GLU A 88 -2.62 -10.66 -7.90
N ILE A 89 -2.29 -10.50 -6.63
CA ILE A 89 -1.31 -11.35 -5.96
C ILE A 89 -1.82 -12.80 -5.86
N TYR A 90 -3.08 -12.97 -5.53
CA TYR A 90 -3.71 -14.30 -5.48
C TYR A 90 -3.62 -15.01 -6.83
N ASN A 91 -3.97 -14.31 -7.91
CA ASN A 91 -3.90 -14.86 -9.25
C ASN A 91 -2.46 -15.24 -9.64
N ARG A 92 -1.51 -14.38 -9.30
CA ARG A 92 -0.10 -14.60 -9.61
C ARG A 92 0.51 -15.74 -8.80
N ALA A 93 0.06 -15.95 -7.58
CA ALA A 93 0.55 -17.02 -6.71
C ALA A 93 0.16 -18.41 -7.22
N ASN A 94 -0.85 -18.48 -8.08
CA ASN A 94 -1.25 -19.70 -8.80
C ASN A 94 -1.43 -20.91 -7.88
N GLY A 95 -2.19 -20.73 -6.80
CA GLY A 95 -2.49 -21.77 -5.84
C GLY A 95 -1.51 -21.91 -4.69
N GLU A 96 -0.40 -21.18 -4.72
CA GLU A 96 0.55 -21.13 -3.61
C GLU A 96 0.15 -20.06 -2.61
N ALA A 97 0.53 -20.23 -1.36
CA ALA A 97 0.29 -19.21 -0.33
C ALA A 97 1.17 -17.98 -0.59
N ALA A 98 0.59 -16.80 -0.47
CA ALA A 98 1.32 -15.54 -0.54
C ALA A 98 1.10 -14.76 0.75
N ILE A 99 2.11 -14.00 1.16
CA ILE A 99 2.05 -13.16 2.35
C ILE A 99 2.16 -11.70 1.94
N ILE A 100 1.24 -10.89 2.46
CA ILE A 100 1.25 -9.44 2.26
C ILE A 100 1.57 -8.78 3.60
N TYR A 101 2.55 -7.87 3.59
CA TYR A 101 2.92 -7.06 4.75
C TYR A 101 2.54 -5.62 4.54
N ILE A 102 2.06 -4.99 5.61
CA ILE A 102 1.74 -3.55 5.65
C ILE A 102 2.41 -2.93 6.85
N ASP A 103 3.10 -1.81 6.61
CA ASP A 103 3.70 -1.00 7.66
C ASP A 103 3.10 0.40 7.62
N GLY A 104 3.33 1.19 8.66
CA GLY A 104 3.00 2.59 8.69
C GLY A 104 4.27 3.42 8.95
N ILE A 105 4.28 4.64 8.47
CA ILE A 105 5.45 5.51 8.61
C ILE A 105 5.52 6.22 9.96
N ASP A 106 4.39 6.32 10.63
CA ASP A 106 4.30 6.89 11.97
C ASP A 106 3.31 6.10 12.80
N GLU A 107 3.32 6.35 14.10
CA GLU A 107 2.46 5.65 15.04
C GLU A 107 0.98 5.83 14.72
N ARG A 108 0.58 7.03 14.34
CA ARG A 108 -0.81 7.34 14.00
C ARG A 108 -1.30 6.54 12.80
N SER A 109 -0.52 6.52 11.73
CA SER A 109 -0.87 5.78 10.52
C SER A 109 -0.98 4.30 10.81
N LEU A 110 -0.01 3.73 11.51
CA LEU A 110 -0.01 2.31 11.80
C LEU A 110 -1.14 1.90 12.75
N ARG A 111 -1.50 2.74 13.70
CA ARG A 111 -2.67 2.50 14.57
C ARG A 111 -3.97 2.47 13.77
N VAL A 112 -4.13 3.42 12.84
CA VAL A 112 -5.31 3.46 11.97
C VAL A 112 -5.37 2.21 11.09
N TYR A 113 -4.26 1.84 10.46
CA TYR A 113 -4.20 0.63 9.64
C TYR A 113 -4.50 -0.62 10.45
N THR A 114 -3.91 -0.75 11.63
CA THR A 114 -4.17 -1.88 12.50
C THR A 114 -5.66 -2.00 12.82
N LYS A 115 -6.28 -0.90 13.23
CA LYS A 115 -7.70 -0.90 13.58
C LYS A 115 -8.61 -1.27 12.39
N VAL A 116 -8.37 -0.66 11.24
CA VAL A 116 -9.25 -0.83 10.08
C VAL A 116 -9.02 -2.18 9.39
N LEU A 117 -7.77 -2.55 9.17
CA LEU A 117 -7.44 -3.74 8.39
C LEU A 117 -7.68 -5.03 9.16
N THR A 118 -7.50 -5.03 10.46
CA THR A 118 -7.83 -6.21 11.28
C THR A 118 -9.33 -6.47 11.32
N LYS A 119 -10.14 -5.42 11.35
CA LYS A 119 -11.60 -5.56 11.38
C LYS A 119 -12.20 -5.87 10.02
N LYS A 120 -11.69 -5.25 8.96
CA LYS A 120 -12.36 -5.23 7.66
C LYS A 120 -11.71 -6.10 6.59
N ARG A 121 -10.44 -6.45 6.74
CA ARG A 121 -9.69 -7.13 5.67
C ARG A 121 -8.93 -8.37 6.13
N GLY A 122 -9.05 -8.74 7.39
CA GLY A 122 -8.46 -9.98 7.90
C GLY A 122 -6.95 -9.91 8.13
N TYR A 123 -6.39 -8.72 8.26
CA TYR A 123 -4.99 -8.56 8.63
C TYR A 123 -4.77 -8.82 10.10
N ARG A 124 -3.56 -9.19 10.46
CA ARG A 124 -3.13 -9.43 11.84
C ARG A 124 -1.78 -8.78 12.09
N GLU A 125 -1.45 -8.54 13.34
CA GLU A 125 -0.12 -8.12 13.73
C GLU A 125 0.86 -9.27 13.53
N SER A 126 1.96 -8.99 12.82
CA SER A 126 3.01 -9.97 12.59
C SER A 126 4.02 -9.97 13.74
N LEU A 127 5.00 -10.87 13.68
CA LEU A 127 6.13 -10.87 14.59
C LEU A 127 7.26 -9.95 14.11
N ILE A 128 7.11 -9.34 12.94
CA ILE A 128 8.10 -8.45 12.36
C ILE A 128 7.84 -7.03 12.83
N LYS A 129 8.84 -6.41 13.43
CA LYS A 129 8.73 -5.04 13.93
C LYS A 129 8.61 -4.06 12.78
N SER A 130 7.82 -2.99 13.00
CA SER A 130 7.75 -1.86 12.09
C SER A 130 9.14 -1.26 11.88
N GLU A 131 9.44 -0.87 10.66
CA GLU A 131 10.69 -0.19 10.33
C GLU A 131 10.68 1.28 10.76
N TYR A 132 9.50 1.85 10.95
CA TYR A 132 9.32 3.29 11.18
C TYR A 132 8.78 3.63 12.57
N VAL A 133 8.12 2.70 13.23
CA VAL A 133 7.42 2.95 14.50
C VAL A 133 7.95 2.03 15.58
N SER A 134 8.56 2.62 16.61
CA SER A 134 9.06 1.87 17.76
C SER A 134 7.91 1.17 18.49
N ASN A 135 8.16 -0.06 18.93
CA ASN A 135 7.22 -0.85 19.74
C ASN A 135 5.92 -1.26 19.02
N MET A 136 5.89 -1.18 17.70
CA MET A 136 4.77 -1.66 16.91
C MET A 136 5.24 -2.68 15.88
N GLN A 137 4.30 -3.51 15.40
CA GLN A 137 4.57 -4.59 14.46
C GLN A 137 3.97 -4.25 13.10
N LYS A 138 4.57 -4.78 12.04
CA LYS A 138 3.94 -4.79 10.72
C LYS A 138 2.68 -5.64 10.78
N LEU A 139 1.72 -5.29 9.96
CA LEU A 139 0.55 -6.14 9.73
C LEU A 139 0.85 -7.16 8.64
N TYR A 140 0.15 -8.28 8.65
CA TYR A 140 0.27 -9.27 7.58
C TYR A 140 -1.07 -9.94 7.31
N LYS A 141 -1.17 -10.48 6.10
CA LYS A 141 -2.28 -11.35 5.70
C LYS A 141 -1.73 -12.42 4.76
N MET A 142 -2.17 -13.65 4.98
CA MET A 142 -1.93 -14.74 4.04
C MET A 142 -3.11 -14.88 3.09
N ILE A 143 -2.82 -14.98 1.82
CA ILE A 143 -3.84 -15.16 0.80
C ILE A 143 -3.53 -16.34 -0.10
#